data_ea899db60823651f53255dd134fc76f2
#
_entry.id   ea899db60823651f53255dd134fc76f2
#
_cell.length_a   1.000
_cell.length_b   1.000
_cell.length_c   1.000
_cell.angle_alpha   90.00
_cell.angle_beta   90.00
_cell.angle_gamma   90.00
#
_symmetry.space_group_name_H-M   'P 1'
#
loop_
_entity.id
_entity.type
_entity.pdbx_description
1 polymer ?
#
loop_
_entity_poly.entity_id
_entity_poly.type
_entity_poly.pdbx_seq_one_letter_code
_entity_poly.pdbx_strand_id
1 'polypeptide(L)'
;MPRTIAIGDVHGCADEFEELLRRLELKADDRVIQVGDLVNRGPDSHRVIELARKYQVEAIIGNHELRLLSARKKNKPSLLKEDDQATVEQLTENDWKYLEAMPKFLYDAQIDTVIVHGGFLPNKPWQTQGSDLITKIQVIDKKGKAAKRSEAPDAAPWADYWGGNPFVVYGHTPRPRVLERKGSIGIDTGCVYGGQLTAYIIEDKSLIQVLAHKAYAQSKHLSDPV
;
A
#
# COMPACT_ATOMS: atom_id res chain seq x y z
N MET A 1 14.68 -0.07 21.35
CA MET A 1 13.74 1.06 21.13
C MET A 1 12.53 0.51 20.39
N PRO A 2 11.33 1.04 20.60
CA PRO A 2 10.16 0.69 19.80
C PRO A 2 10.44 0.95 18.30
N ARG A 3 9.94 0.08 17.43
CA ARG A 3 10.10 0.22 15.98
C ARG A 3 8.77 0.61 15.34
N THR A 4 8.83 1.49 14.35
CA THR A 4 7.73 1.75 13.43
C THR A 4 8.01 1.03 12.12
N ILE A 5 7.17 0.05 11.79
CA ILE A 5 7.37 -0.89 10.68
C ILE A 5 6.27 -0.66 9.66
N ALA A 6 6.62 -0.24 8.46
CA ALA A 6 5.69 -0.11 7.36
C ALA A 6 5.74 -1.38 6.47
N ILE A 7 4.59 -1.95 6.11
CA ILE A 7 4.47 -3.12 5.23
C ILE A 7 3.80 -2.71 3.92
N GLY A 8 4.40 -3.10 2.80
CA GLY A 8 3.91 -2.84 1.44
C GLY A 8 2.61 -3.56 1.09
N ASP A 9 2.18 -3.41 -0.15
CA ASP A 9 0.95 -3.97 -0.69
C ASP A 9 0.90 -5.50 -0.54
N VAL A 10 -0.12 -6.01 0.16
CA VAL A 10 -0.29 -7.44 0.47
C VAL A 10 -1.18 -8.14 -0.55
N HIS A 11 -2.26 -7.47 -0.96
CA HIS A 11 -3.17 -7.99 -1.98
C HIS A 11 -3.61 -9.44 -1.74
N GLY A 12 -4.07 -9.80 -0.55
CA GLY A 12 -4.57 -11.15 -0.27
C GLY A 12 -3.50 -12.25 -0.24
N CYS A 13 -2.21 -11.93 -0.27
CA CYS A 13 -1.09 -12.87 -0.16
C CYS A 13 -0.87 -13.25 1.32
N ALA A 14 -1.77 -14.07 1.86
CA ALA A 14 -1.85 -14.36 3.30
C ALA A 14 -0.63 -15.14 3.81
N ASP A 15 -0.11 -16.08 3.04
CA ASP A 15 1.04 -16.89 3.44
C ASP A 15 2.31 -16.05 3.54
N GLU A 16 2.57 -15.19 2.55
CA GLU A 16 3.69 -14.27 2.55
C GLU A 16 3.57 -13.23 3.67
N PHE A 17 2.34 -12.77 3.94
CA PHE A 17 2.08 -11.82 5.01
C PHE A 17 2.33 -12.46 6.39
N GLU A 18 1.86 -13.67 6.64
CA GLU A 18 2.13 -14.40 7.88
C GLU A 18 3.63 -14.70 8.05
N GLU A 19 4.30 -15.09 6.97
CA GLU A 19 5.75 -15.31 6.99
C GLU A 19 6.51 -14.02 7.31
N LEU A 20 6.14 -12.88 6.69
CA LEU A 20 6.77 -11.60 6.98
C LEU A 20 6.58 -11.18 8.44
N LEU A 21 5.35 -11.28 8.97
CA LEU A 21 5.04 -10.96 10.37
C LEU A 21 5.86 -11.83 11.34
N ARG A 22 6.06 -13.11 11.03
CA ARG A 22 6.90 -14.00 11.82
C ARG A 22 8.39 -13.62 11.76
N ARG A 23 8.90 -13.24 10.58
CA ARG A 23 10.31 -12.81 10.39
C ARG A 23 10.62 -11.48 11.08
N LEU A 24 9.63 -10.65 11.27
CA LEU A 24 9.77 -9.36 11.96
C LEU A 24 10.07 -9.51 13.46
N GLU A 25 9.78 -10.67 14.06
CA GLU A 25 9.98 -10.92 15.50
C GLU A 25 9.47 -9.76 16.34
N LEU A 26 8.16 -9.46 16.14
CA LEU A 26 7.49 -8.29 16.70
C LEU A 26 7.57 -8.27 18.23
N LYS A 27 7.89 -7.11 18.78
CA LYS A 27 7.89 -6.81 20.22
C LYS A 27 6.58 -6.11 20.60
N ALA A 28 6.28 -6.12 21.88
CA ALA A 28 5.02 -5.53 22.40
C ALA A 28 4.89 -4.02 22.16
N ASP A 29 6.00 -3.32 22.00
CA ASP A 29 6.08 -1.87 21.75
C ASP A 29 6.32 -1.51 20.28
N ASP A 30 6.41 -2.49 19.39
CA ASP A 30 6.50 -2.23 17.94
C ASP A 30 5.15 -1.78 17.39
N ARG A 31 5.19 -0.79 16.51
CA ARG A 31 4.05 -0.30 15.75
C ARG A 31 4.14 -0.79 14.31
N VAL A 32 3.14 -1.55 13.85
CA VAL A 32 3.10 -2.10 12.49
C VAL A 32 2.00 -1.43 11.69
N ILE A 33 2.36 -0.86 10.51
CA ILE A 33 1.45 -0.12 9.65
C ILE A 33 1.52 -0.68 8.23
N GLN A 34 0.39 -1.12 7.69
CA GLN A 34 0.28 -1.58 6.30
C GLN A 34 -0.17 -0.42 5.40
N VAL A 35 0.49 -0.25 4.25
CA VAL A 35 0.40 0.97 3.41
C VAL A 35 -0.81 1.01 2.45
N GLY A 36 -1.85 0.17 2.65
CA GLY A 36 -3.00 0.06 1.76
C GLY A 36 -2.85 -1.05 0.71
N ASP A 37 -3.94 -1.36 0.01
CA ASP A 37 -4.06 -2.52 -0.88
C ASP A 37 -3.75 -3.84 -0.14
N LEU A 38 -4.43 -4.00 0.99
CA LEU A 38 -4.38 -5.21 1.82
C LEU A 38 -5.10 -6.38 1.13
N VAL A 39 -6.19 -6.10 0.42
CA VAL A 39 -7.09 -7.08 -0.18
C VAL A 39 -7.02 -7.09 -1.72
N ASN A 40 -7.74 -8.02 -2.34
CA ASN A 40 -7.86 -8.25 -3.78
C ASN A 40 -6.66 -8.91 -4.45
N ARG A 41 -6.92 -9.55 -5.60
CA ARG A 41 -5.96 -10.21 -6.50
C ARG A 41 -5.37 -11.52 -5.99
N GLY A 42 -4.91 -11.54 -4.77
CA GLY A 42 -4.34 -12.74 -4.14
C GLY A 42 -5.43 -13.68 -3.62
N PRO A 43 -5.02 -14.83 -3.11
CA PRO A 43 -5.94 -15.95 -2.88
C PRO A 43 -6.85 -15.77 -1.67
N ASP A 44 -6.45 -15.01 -0.64
CA ASP A 44 -7.16 -15.03 0.65
C ASP A 44 -7.15 -13.66 1.35
N SER A 45 -8.07 -12.80 0.90
CA SER A 45 -8.26 -11.46 1.48
C SER A 45 -8.84 -11.51 2.90
N HIS A 46 -9.67 -12.51 3.21
CA HIS A 46 -10.22 -12.68 4.55
C HIS A 46 -9.13 -12.99 5.57
N ARG A 47 -8.30 -14.00 5.30
CA ARG A 47 -7.20 -14.40 6.20
C ARG A 47 -6.17 -13.27 6.39
N VAL A 48 -5.89 -12.47 5.37
CA VAL A 48 -5.02 -11.30 5.53
C VAL A 48 -5.58 -10.32 6.56
N ILE A 49 -6.89 -10.05 6.53
CA ILE A 49 -7.53 -9.19 7.54
C ILE A 49 -7.50 -9.84 8.93
N GLU A 50 -7.72 -11.15 9.03
CA GLU A 50 -7.59 -11.87 10.32
C GLU A 50 -6.18 -11.76 10.89
N LEU A 51 -5.15 -11.94 10.05
CA LEU A 51 -3.74 -11.76 10.44
C LEU A 51 -3.47 -10.31 10.88
N ALA A 52 -3.96 -9.32 10.13
CA ALA A 52 -3.79 -7.92 10.49
C ALA A 52 -4.40 -7.63 11.88
N ARG A 53 -5.58 -8.16 12.19
CA ARG A 53 -6.19 -8.03 13.53
C ARG A 53 -5.39 -8.78 14.60
N LYS A 54 -5.00 -10.02 14.33
CA LYS A 54 -4.25 -10.87 15.28
C LYS A 54 -2.93 -10.22 15.71
N TYR A 55 -2.24 -9.59 14.77
CA TYR A 55 -0.96 -8.93 15.01
C TYR A 55 -1.08 -7.42 15.27
N GLN A 56 -2.30 -6.91 15.43
CA GLN A 56 -2.60 -5.49 15.70
C GLN A 56 -1.98 -4.55 14.65
N VAL A 57 -1.98 -4.98 13.39
CA VAL A 57 -1.49 -4.17 12.27
C VAL A 57 -2.48 -3.05 11.99
N GLU A 58 -2.04 -1.81 12.09
CA GLU A 58 -2.77 -0.66 11.57
C GLU A 58 -2.72 -0.70 10.05
N ALA A 59 -3.83 -0.45 9.37
CA ALA A 59 -3.83 -0.38 7.91
C ALA A 59 -4.44 0.93 7.45
N ILE A 60 -3.89 1.50 6.38
CA ILE A 60 -4.47 2.66 5.71
C ILE A 60 -5.21 2.23 4.44
N ILE A 61 -6.11 3.07 3.97
CA ILE A 61 -6.91 2.77 2.79
C ILE A 61 -6.08 2.86 1.50
N GLY A 62 -6.07 1.79 0.70
CA GLY A 62 -5.58 1.79 -0.66
C GLY A 62 -6.69 2.02 -1.69
N ASN A 63 -6.34 2.03 -2.96
CA ASN A 63 -7.33 2.22 -4.02
C ASN A 63 -8.25 0.99 -4.21
N HIS A 64 -7.82 -0.19 -3.80
CA HIS A 64 -8.63 -1.40 -3.84
C HIS A 64 -9.70 -1.35 -2.75
N GLU A 65 -9.36 -1.07 -1.51
CA GLU A 65 -10.33 -0.87 -0.44
C GLU A 65 -11.31 0.26 -0.75
N LEU A 66 -10.80 1.41 -1.23
CA LEU A 66 -11.63 2.55 -1.59
C LEU A 66 -12.68 2.21 -2.66
N ARG A 67 -12.33 1.37 -3.65
CA ARG A 67 -13.26 0.90 -4.68
C ARG A 67 -14.32 -0.03 -4.10
N LEU A 68 -13.93 -1.04 -3.31
CA LEU A 68 -14.83 -1.97 -2.65
C LEU A 68 -15.82 -1.25 -1.75
N LEU A 69 -15.35 -0.37 -0.88
CA LEU A 69 -16.18 0.43 0.03
C LEU A 69 -17.12 1.38 -0.74
N SER A 70 -16.66 1.97 -1.85
CA SER A 70 -17.50 2.82 -2.68
C SER A 70 -18.61 2.02 -3.36
N ALA A 71 -18.33 0.81 -3.84
CA ALA A 71 -19.31 -0.07 -4.45
C ALA A 71 -20.39 -0.50 -3.43
N ARG A 72 -19.96 -0.92 -2.25
CA ARG A 72 -20.85 -1.31 -1.14
C ARG A 72 -21.72 -0.14 -0.68
N LYS A 73 -21.13 1.00 -0.34
CA LYS A 73 -21.84 2.19 0.15
C LYS A 73 -22.87 2.72 -0.84
N LYS A 74 -22.57 2.69 -2.14
CA LYS A 74 -23.47 3.17 -3.20
C LYS A 74 -24.45 2.10 -3.69
N ASN A 75 -24.33 0.87 -3.20
CA ASN A 75 -25.04 -0.30 -3.72
C ASN A 75 -24.92 -0.41 -5.27
N LYS A 76 -23.67 -0.25 -5.78
CA LYS A 76 -23.36 -0.25 -7.21
C LYS A 76 -22.29 -1.30 -7.55
N PRO A 77 -22.69 -2.57 -7.77
CA PRO A 77 -21.76 -3.62 -8.18
C PRO A 77 -20.96 -3.31 -9.46
N SER A 78 -21.51 -2.44 -10.34
CA SER A 78 -20.83 -1.99 -11.57
C SER A 78 -19.55 -1.19 -11.33
N LEU A 79 -19.25 -0.78 -10.11
CA LEU A 79 -17.97 -0.17 -9.74
C LEU A 79 -16.88 -1.22 -9.48
N LEU A 80 -17.26 -2.48 -9.28
CA LEU A 80 -16.33 -3.58 -9.06
C LEU A 80 -15.70 -4.02 -10.38
N LYS A 81 -14.45 -4.44 -10.31
CA LYS A 81 -13.75 -5.13 -11.38
C LYS A 81 -13.88 -6.64 -11.19
N GLU A 82 -13.46 -7.41 -12.19
CA GLU A 82 -13.50 -8.87 -12.14
C GLU A 82 -12.78 -9.42 -10.90
N ASP A 83 -11.58 -8.92 -10.60
CA ASP A 83 -10.78 -9.34 -9.43
C ASP A 83 -11.45 -9.01 -8.08
N ASP A 84 -12.39 -8.06 -8.04
CA ASP A 84 -13.04 -7.62 -6.80
C ASP A 84 -14.13 -8.59 -6.36
N GLN A 85 -14.76 -9.33 -7.28
CA GLN A 85 -15.89 -10.22 -6.95
C GLN A 85 -15.47 -11.34 -6.00
N ALA A 86 -14.36 -12.02 -6.32
CA ALA A 86 -13.81 -13.06 -5.47
C ALA A 86 -13.49 -12.56 -4.03
N THR A 87 -13.04 -11.32 -3.92
CA THR A 87 -12.80 -10.69 -2.62
C THR A 87 -14.10 -10.42 -1.87
N VAL A 88 -15.11 -9.85 -2.56
CA VAL A 88 -16.42 -9.57 -1.94
C VAL A 88 -17.06 -10.84 -1.37
N GLU A 89 -16.91 -11.97 -2.05
CA GLU A 89 -17.42 -13.28 -1.60
C GLU A 89 -16.68 -13.83 -0.37
N GLN A 90 -15.42 -13.48 -0.19
CA GLN A 90 -14.60 -13.90 0.96
C GLN A 90 -14.88 -13.07 2.22
N LEU A 91 -15.25 -11.79 2.07
CA LEU A 91 -15.30 -10.86 3.19
C LEU A 91 -16.55 -11.04 4.06
N THR A 92 -16.33 -11.20 5.36
CA THR A 92 -17.37 -11.17 6.40
C THR A 92 -17.75 -9.73 6.76
N GLU A 93 -18.89 -9.55 7.47
CA GLU A 93 -19.29 -8.23 7.99
C GLU A 93 -18.23 -7.60 8.92
N ASN A 94 -17.46 -8.42 9.64
CA ASN A 94 -16.38 -7.92 10.47
C ASN A 94 -15.19 -7.44 9.65
N ASP A 95 -14.94 -8.02 8.48
CA ASP A 95 -13.90 -7.56 7.57
C ASP A 95 -14.28 -6.23 6.94
N TRP A 96 -15.54 -6.08 6.53
CA TRP A 96 -16.06 -4.81 6.05
C TRP A 96 -15.90 -3.70 7.08
N LYS A 97 -16.22 -3.94 8.35
CA LYS A 97 -16.00 -2.97 9.43
C LYS A 97 -14.52 -2.61 9.60
N TYR A 98 -13.62 -3.57 9.44
CA TYR A 98 -12.19 -3.32 9.49
C TYR A 98 -11.75 -2.40 8.34
N LEU A 99 -12.18 -2.68 7.10
CA LEU A 99 -11.89 -1.84 5.94
C LEU A 99 -12.49 -0.42 6.08
N GLU A 100 -13.70 -0.30 6.60
CA GLU A 100 -14.38 0.98 6.82
C GLU A 100 -13.68 1.87 7.85
N ALA A 101 -12.95 1.28 8.79
CA ALA A 101 -12.20 1.99 9.83
C ALA A 101 -10.82 2.50 9.35
N MET A 102 -10.35 2.08 8.17
CA MET A 102 -9.04 2.47 7.66
C MET A 102 -8.93 3.98 7.41
N PRO A 103 -7.94 4.68 7.99
CA PRO A 103 -7.68 6.09 7.69
C PRO A 103 -7.06 6.26 6.29
N LYS A 104 -7.07 7.49 5.79
CA LYS A 104 -6.48 7.84 4.49
C LYS A 104 -4.96 7.83 4.49
N PHE A 105 -4.37 8.18 5.60
CA PHE A 105 -2.95 8.20 5.89
C PHE A 105 -2.74 8.19 7.40
N LEU A 106 -1.55 7.87 7.84
CA LEU A 106 -1.11 8.02 9.23
C LEU A 106 0.12 8.93 9.25
N TYR A 107 0.15 9.87 10.18
CA TYR A 107 1.29 10.77 10.38
C TYR A 107 1.83 10.61 11.80
N ASP A 108 3.10 10.38 11.88
CA ASP A 108 3.84 10.34 13.14
C ASP A 108 4.71 11.58 13.27
N ALA A 109 4.34 12.47 14.19
CA ALA A 109 5.03 13.72 14.40
C ALA A 109 6.38 13.56 15.13
N GLN A 110 6.62 12.44 15.81
CA GLN A 110 7.88 12.21 16.54
C GLN A 110 9.03 11.92 15.58
N ILE A 111 8.74 11.24 14.48
CA ILE A 111 9.70 10.87 13.44
C ILE A 111 9.48 11.65 12.13
N ASP A 112 8.59 12.65 12.12
CA ASP A 112 8.18 13.45 10.96
C ASP A 112 7.95 12.60 9.69
N THR A 113 7.15 11.55 9.84
CA THR A 113 6.89 10.57 8.78
C THR A 113 5.41 10.41 8.53
N VAL A 114 4.99 10.43 7.26
CA VAL A 114 3.63 10.12 6.84
C VAL A 114 3.61 8.83 6.00
N ILE A 115 2.66 7.97 6.32
CA ILE A 115 2.39 6.74 5.60
C ILE A 115 1.12 6.94 4.80
N VAL A 116 1.20 6.78 3.48
CA VAL A 116 0.12 7.00 2.52
C VAL A 116 0.17 5.93 1.43
N HIS A 117 -0.96 5.58 0.82
CA HIS A 117 -0.94 4.50 -0.16
C HIS A 117 -0.20 4.86 -1.46
N GLY A 118 -0.64 5.88 -2.19
CA GLY A 118 -0.08 6.23 -3.51
C GLY A 118 0.95 7.36 -3.46
N GLY A 119 0.69 8.42 -2.66
CA GLY A 119 1.57 9.57 -2.55
C GLY A 119 0.85 10.92 -2.58
N PHE A 120 1.62 11.98 -2.84
CA PHE A 120 1.11 13.35 -2.81
C PHE A 120 1.56 14.17 -4.03
N LEU A 121 0.75 15.18 -4.39
CA LEU A 121 1.22 16.26 -5.26
C LEU A 121 2.11 17.21 -4.45
N PRO A 122 3.35 17.50 -4.89
CA PRO A 122 4.33 18.24 -4.09
C PRO A 122 3.98 19.71 -3.85
N ASN A 123 3.17 20.31 -4.72
CA ASN A 123 2.81 21.73 -4.66
C ASN A 123 1.52 22.03 -3.87
N LYS A 124 1.05 21.06 -3.08
CA LYS A 124 -0.17 21.21 -2.26
C LYS A 124 0.08 20.68 -0.86
N PRO A 125 -0.53 21.29 0.18
CA PRO A 125 -0.46 20.73 1.53
C PRO A 125 -0.97 19.29 1.52
N TRP A 126 -0.14 18.36 1.97
CA TRP A 126 -0.46 16.93 1.90
C TRP A 126 -1.71 16.55 2.70
N GLN A 127 -1.95 17.23 3.83
CA GLN A 127 -3.09 17.00 4.72
C GLN A 127 -4.44 17.22 4.04
N THR A 128 -4.48 18.10 3.04
CA THR A 128 -5.73 18.54 2.38
C THR A 128 -6.05 17.76 1.11
N GLN A 129 -5.17 16.87 0.69
CA GLN A 129 -5.34 16.11 -0.56
C GLN A 129 -6.39 15.00 -0.41
N GLY A 130 -7.24 14.87 -1.43
CA GLY A 130 -8.38 13.95 -1.41
C GLY A 130 -7.97 12.49 -1.57
N SER A 131 -8.75 11.57 -1.00
CA SER A 131 -8.48 10.13 -1.04
C SER A 131 -8.26 9.58 -2.45
N ASP A 132 -9.03 10.05 -3.42
CA ASP A 132 -8.94 9.58 -4.81
C ASP A 132 -7.58 9.89 -5.44
N LEU A 133 -6.97 11.01 -5.08
CA LEU A 133 -5.63 11.39 -5.54
C LEU A 133 -4.55 10.61 -4.80
N ILE A 134 -4.56 10.64 -3.47
CA ILE A 134 -3.47 10.09 -2.67
C ILE A 134 -3.39 8.56 -2.70
N THR A 135 -4.47 7.90 -3.16
CA THR A 135 -4.47 6.44 -3.36
C THR A 135 -4.14 6.01 -4.79
N LYS A 136 -3.99 6.95 -5.75
CA LYS A 136 -3.84 6.59 -7.17
C LYS A 136 -2.69 7.28 -7.90
N ILE A 137 -2.07 8.32 -7.31
CA ILE A 137 -0.96 9.02 -7.95
C ILE A 137 0.24 8.09 -8.11
N GLN A 138 0.83 8.06 -9.31
CA GLN A 138 2.05 7.32 -9.61
C GLN A 138 3.14 8.25 -10.14
N VAL A 139 2.79 9.09 -11.11
CA VAL A 139 3.70 10.01 -11.79
C VAL A 139 3.07 11.40 -11.87
N ILE A 140 3.89 12.38 -12.23
CA ILE A 140 3.43 13.76 -12.52
C ILE A 140 3.65 14.03 -13.99
N ASP A 141 2.56 14.31 -14.72
CA ASP A 141 2.60 14.60 -16.15
C ASP A 141 3.29 15.96 -16.45
N LYS A 142 3.51 16.24 -17.74
CA LYS A 142 4.11 17.48 -18.23
C LYS A 142 3.32 18.76 -17.88
N LYS A 143 2.07 18.60 -17.42
CA LYS A 143 1.20 19.71 -16.98
C LYS A 143 1.18 19.84 -15.43
N GLY A 144 2.01 19.07 -14.71
CA GLY A 144 2.07 19.07 -13.26
C GLY A 144 0.88 18.35 -12.59
N LYS A 145 0.17 17.48 -13.30
CA LYS A 145 -0.98 16.73 -12.78
C LYS A 145 -0.60 15.30 -12.44
N ALA A 146 -1.28 14.76 -11.43
CA ALA A 146 -1.18 13.33 -11.11
C ALA A 146 -1.70 12.47 -12.26
N ALA A 147 -0.95 11.44 -12.62
CA ALA A 147 -1.29 10.48 -13.66
C ALA A 147 -0.82 9.07 -13.27
N LYS A 148 -1.30 8.07 -14.02
CA LYS A 148 -0.77 6.71 -13.96
C LYS A 148 0.40 6.56 -14.93
N ARG A 149 1.33 5.65 -14.63
CA ARG A 149 2.44 5.30 -15.55
C ARG A 149 1.95 4.91 -16.95
N SER A 150 0.85 4.16 -17.03
CA SER A 150 0.25 3.74 -18.31
C SER A 150 -0.31 4.91 -19.15
N GLU A 151 -0.65 6.01 -18.53
CA GLU A 151 -1.22 7.22 -19.18
C GLU A 151 -0.12 8.23 -19.53
N ALA A 152 1.02 8.18 -18.82
CA ALA A 152 2.17 9.06 -19.01
C ALA A 152 3.48 8.27 -18.81
N PRO A 153 3.88 7.41 -19.75
CA PRO A 153 5.01 6.49 -19.58
C PRO A 153 6.36 7.19 -19.40
N ASP A 154 6.52 8.37 -19.99
CA ASP A 154 7.77 9.17 -19.88
C ASP A 154 7.79 10.11 -18.67
N ALA A 155 6.73 10.10 -17.84
CA ALA A 155 6.64 10.99 -16.69
C ALA A 155 7.41 10.42 -15.50
N ALA A 156 8.07 11.31 -14.77
CA ALA A 156 8.79 10.92 -13.56
C ALA A 156 7.84 10.59 -12.40
N PRO A 157 8.25 9.70 -11.49
CA PRO A 157 7.53 9.43 -10.26
C PRO A 157 7.25 10.74 -9.49
N TRP A 158 6.09 10.82 -8.83
CA TRP A 158 5.78 11.96 -7.97
C TRP A 158 6.85 12.18 -6.89
N ALA A 159 7.47 11.11 -6.42
CA ALA A 159 8.50 11.08 -5.40
C ALA A 159 9.77 11.85 -5.79
N ASP A 160 10.07 11.99 -7.09
CA ASP A 160 11.21 12.78 -7.59
C ASP A 160 11.03 14.29 -7.37
N TYR A 161 9.80 14.72 -7.16
CA TYR A 161 9.44 16.13 -6.91
C TYR A 161 9.12 16.43 -5.44
N TRP A 162 9.13 15.41 -4.57
CA TRP A 162 8.79 15.60 -3.16
C TRP A 162 9.99 16.19 -2.39
N GLY A 163 9.75 17.32 -1.73
CA GLY A 163 10.81 18.11 -1.07
C GLY A 163 11.37 17.53 0.24
N GLY A 164 10.76 16.47 0.77
CA GLY A 164 11.32 15.72 1.89
C GLY A 164 10.72 15.93 3.27
N ASN A 165 9.76 16.82 3.45
CA ASN A 165 9.10 17.03 4.75
C ASN A 165 7.57 17.00 4.61
N PRO A 166 6.91 16.10 5.34
CA PRO A 166 7.45 14.96 6.09
C PRO A 166 8.09 13.91 5.19
N PHE A 167 8.85 12.96 5.76
CA PHE A 167 9.27 11.76 5.04
C PHE A 167 8.04 10.92 4.68
N VAL A 168 7.99 10.35 3.47
CA VAL A 168 6.81 9.62 2.98
C VAL A 168 7.13 8.16 2.75
N VAL A 169 6.40 7.25 3.41
CA VAL A 169 6.41 5.82 3.10
C VAL A 169 5.14 5.48 2.32
N TYR A 170 5.27 4.79 1.17
CA TYR A 170 4.13 4.54 0.29
C TYR A 170 4.23 3.20 -0.46
N GLY A 171 3.10 2.75 -1.04
CA GLY A 171 2.94 1.54 -1.85
C GLY A 171 2.46 1.81 -3.28
N HIS A 172 1.41 1.10 -3.71
CA HIS A 172 0.59 1.33 -4.92
C HIS A 172 1.28 1.10 -6.27
N THR A 173 2.54 1.42 -6.38
CA THR A 173 3.26 1.39 -7.67
C THR A 173 4.28 0.27 -7.65
N PRO A 174 3.89 -0.95 -8.11
CA PRO A 174 4.77 -2.11 -8.00
C PRO A 174 6.05 -1.93 -8.80
N ARG A 175 7.18 -2.30 -8.19
CA ARG A 175 8.53 -2.25 -8.75
C ARG A 175 9.32 -3.48 -8.34
N PRO A 176 10.34 -3.90 -9.11
CA PRO A 176 11.20 -5.02 -8.72
C PRO A 176 12.00 -4.77 -7.42
N ARG A 177 12.20 -3.49 -7.08
CA ARG A 177 12.91 -3.04 -5.87
C ARG A 177 12.22 -1.82 -5.27
N VAL A 178 12.49 -1.53 -4.01
CA VAL A 178 12.04 -0.30 -3.37
C VAL A 178 12.52 0.93 -4.14
N LEU A 179 11.70 1.96 -4.19
CA LEU A 179 12.06 3.23 -4.80
C LEU A 179 12.42 4.24 -3.70
N GLU A 180 13.71 4.33 -3.40
CA GLU A 180 14.20 5.28 -2.40
C GLU A 180 14.49 6.64 -3.04
N ARG A 181 14.04 7.71 -2.38
CA ARG A 181 14.31 9.10 -2.70
C ARG A 181 14.66 9.85 -1.42
N LYS A 182 15.23 11.06 -1.56
CA LYS A 182 15.65 11.87 -0.40
C LYS A 182 14.55 12.04 0.65
N GLY A 183 13.29 12.18 0.23
CA GLY A 183 12.14 12.45 1.10
C GLY A 183 11.10 11.36 1.12
N SER A 184 11.33 10.19 0.50
CA SER A 184 10.33 9.15 0.44
C SER A 184 10.90 7.77 0.11
N ILE A 185 10.14 6.74 0.46
CA ILE A 185 10.41 5.35 0.06
C ILE A 185 9.12 4.66 -0.40
N GLY A 186 9.14 4.14 -1.64
CA GLY A 186 8.09 3.27 -2.16
C GLY A 186 8.44 1.81 -1.91
N ILE A 187 7.58 1.10 -1.20
CA ILE A 187 7.83 -0.27 -0.71
C ILE A 187 6.91 -1.34 -1.32
N ASP A 188 6.11 -0.99 -2.33
CA ASP A 188 5.39 -1.99 -3.13
C ASP A 188 6.37 -2.70 -4.07
N THR A 189 6.79 -3.87 -3.68
CA THR A 189 7.72 -4.72 -4.45
C THR A 189 7.01 -5.87 -5.16
N GLY A 190 5.71 -5.73 -5.36
CA GLY A 190 4.91 -6.55 -6.26
C GLY A 190 4.68 -7.98 -5.80
N CYS A 191 4.44 -8.21 -4.51
CA CYS A 191 4.22 -9.54 -3.95
C CYS A 191 3.21 -10.36 -4.76
N VAL A 192 2.01 -9.85 -4.99
CA VAL A 192 0.94 -10.55 -5.72
C VAL A 192 1.31 -10.91 -7.17
N TYR A 193 2.33 -10.26 -7.72
CA TYR A 193 2.84 -10.50 -9.09
C TYR A 193 4.09 -11.39 -9.13
N GLY A 194 4.45 -12.05 -8.03
CA GLY A 194 5.63 -12.92 -7.95
C GLY A 194 6.92 -12.20 -7.55
N GLY A 195 6.82 -10.96 -7.09
CA GLY A 195 7.94 -10.19 -6.53
C GLY A 195 8.18 -10.50 -5.06
N GLN A 196 8.17 -9.48 -4.21
CA GLN A 196 8.43 -9.60 -2.78
C GLN A 196 7.37 -8.85 -1.98
N LEU A 197 7.10 -9.30 -0.75
CA LEU A 197 6.44 -8.50 0.27
C LEU A 197 7.52 -7.84 1.13
N THR A 198 7.49 -6.52 1.21
CA THR A 198 8.53 -5.72 1.86
C THR A 198 8.00 -5.07 3.12
N ALA A 199 8.75 -5.21 4.22
CA ALA A 199 8.64 -4.38 5.41
C ALA A 199 9.82 -3.41 5.49
N TYR A 200 9.56 -2.17 5.86
CA TYR A 200 10.55 -1.12 6.09
C TYR A 200 10.50 -0.69 7.56
N ILE A 201 11.63 -0.84 8.26
CA ILE A 201 11.80 -0.39 9.65
C ILE A 201 12.32 1.05 9.58
N ILE A 202 11.50 2.00 10.01
CA ILE A 202 11.73 3.44 9.75
C ILE A 202 12.97 3.95 10.48
N GLU A 203 13.14 3.57 11.75
CA GLU A 203 14.25 4.04 12.59
C GLU A 203 15.61 3.57 12.10
N ASP A 204 15.67 2.31 11.65
CA ASP A 204 16.92 1.68 11.20
C ASP A 204 17.16 1.83 9.69
N LYS A 205 16.16 2.33 8.95
CA LYS A 205 16.14 2.38 7.49
C LYS A 205 16.44 1.02 6.85
N SER A 206 16.00 -0.06 7.48
CA SER A 206 16.26 -1.43 7.06
C SER A 206 15.05 -2.10 6.46
N LEU A 207 15.27 -3.10 5.63
CA LEU A 207 14.25 -3.86 4.93
C LEU A 207 14.24 -5.31 5.40
N ILE A 208 13.05 -5.86 5.60
CA ILE A 208 12.82 -7.30 5.71
C ILE A 208 11.88 -7.68 4.59
N GLN A 209 12.24 -8.72 3.82
CA GLN A 209 11.50 -9.10 2.63
C GLN A 209 11.21 -10.61 2.61
N VAL A 210 10.05 -10.96 2.07
CA VAL A 210 9.63 -12.33 1.79
C VAL A 210 9.38 -12.45 0.29
N LEU A 211 9.97 -13.45 -0.34
CA LEU A 211 9.69 -13.77 -1.75
C LEU A 211 8.26 -14.28 -1.88
N ALA A 212 7.54 -13.83 -2.89
CA ALA A 212 6.25 -14.40 -3.22
C ALA A 212 6.41 -15.89 -3.60
N HIS A 213 5.53 -16.74 -3.11
CA HIS A 213 5.56 -18.18 -3.41
C HIS A 213 5.28 -18.43 -4.91
N LYS A 214 4.49 -17.55 -5.53
CA LYS A 214 4.19 -17.55 -6.98
C LYS A 214 3.62 -16.20 -7.41
N ALA A 215 3.47 -15.97 -8.69
CA ALA A 215 2.64 -14.90 -9.19
C ALA A 215 1.15 -15.31 -9.11
N TYR A 216 0.36 -14.59 -8.31
CA TYR A 216 -1.07 -14.81 -8.15
C TYR A 216 -1.89 -14.01 -9.18
N ALA A 217 -1.33 -12.91 -9.66
CA ALA A 217 -1.91 -12.06 -10.69
C ALA A 217 -0.85 -11.65 -11.71
N GLN A 218 -1.29 -11.21 -12.90
CA GLN A 218 -0.38 -10.70 -13.92
C GLN A 218 -0.19 -9.18 -13.77
N SER A 219 1.04 -8.71 -13.86
CA SER A 219 1.36 -7.28 -13.96
C SER A 219 1.97 -6.96 -15.32
N LYS A 220 1.47 -5.90 -15.94
CA LYS A 220 2.08 -5.33 -17.15
C LYS A 220 3.32 -4.47 -16.86
N HIS A 221 3.66 -4.22 -15.60
CA HIS A 221 4.62 -3.18 -15.19
C HIS A 221 5.78 -3.67 -14.30
N LEU A 222 5.80 -4.95 -13.91
CA LEU A 222 6.91 -5.50 -13.10
C LEU A 222 8.19 -5.75 -13.90
N SER A 223 8.07 -5.83 -15.23
CA SER A 223 9.18 -6.00 -16.16
C SER A 223 9.80 -4.68 -16.63
N ASP A 224 9.25 -3.52 -16.24
CA ASP A 224 9.81 -2.24 -16.67
C ASP A 224 11.11 -1.95 -15.90
N PRO A 225 12.21 -1.64 -16.60
CA PRO A 225 13.44 -1.21 -15.95
C PRO A 225 13.21 0.08 -15.14
N VAL A 226 13.92 0.20 -14.06
CA VAL A 226 13.96 1.38 -13.17
C VAL A 226 14.55 2.57 -13.89
#